data_13b31fb76fa82d3fe611da3fb654f906
#
_entry.id   13b31fb76fa82d3fe611da3fb654f906
#
_cell.length_a   1.000
_cell.length_b   1.000
_cell.length_c   1.000
_cell.angle_alpha   90.00
_cell.angle_beta   90.00
_cell.angle_gamma   90.00
#
_symmetry.space_group_name_H-M   'P 1'
#
loop_
_entity.id
_entity.type
_entity.pdbx_description
1 polymer ?
#
loop_
_entity_poly.entity_id
_entity_poly.type
_entity_poly.pdbx_seq_one_letter_code
_entity_poly.pdbx_strand_id
1 'polypeptide(L)'
;YDNGITKVLETLLSVLDDAALAREHGDLDGPAGTIVDKLEQTLDTNFGLVRYGAEGDEFDPELHDALMNQTSPDVDTQQIAQLIQPGYRQGDKVIRPARVGVVSPE
;
A
#
# COMPACT_ATOMS: atom_id res chain seq x y z
N TYR A 1 -12.55 21.57 0.03
CA TYR A 1 -13.20 20.39 -0.51
C TYR A 1 -12.25 19.19 -0.61
N ASP A 2 -11.13 19.36 -1.35
CA ASP A 2 -10.17 18.27 -1.53
C ASP A 2 -9.53 17.84 -0.22
N ASN A 3 -9.26 18.78 0.68
CA ASN A 3 -8.69 18.46 2.00
C ASN A 3 -9.67 17.67 2.87
N GLY A 4 -10.97 17.94 2.73
CA GLY A 4 -11.99 17.18 3.45
C GLY A 4 -12.07 15.74 2.98
N ILE A 5 -12.01 15.53 1.66
CA ILE A 5 -12.00 14.19 1.08
C ILE A 5 -10.75 13.43 1.53
N THR A 6 -9.58 14.07 1.44
CA THR A 6 -8.33 13.45 1.86
C THR A 6 -8.36 13.02 3.32
N LYS A 7 -8.92 13.88 4.18
CA LYS A 7 -9.03 13.57 5.61
C LYS A 7 -9.92 12.36 5.88
N VAL A 8 -11.04 12.26 5.17
CA VAL A 8 -11.91 11.09 5.28
C VAL A 8 -11.18 9.84 4.84
N LEU A 9 -10.47 9.92 3.72
CA LEU A 9 -9.71 8.77 3.21
C LEU A 9 -8.61 8.36 4.19
N GLU A 10 -7.89 9.31 4.77
CA GLU A 10 -6.87 9.02 5.80
C GLU A 10 -7.48 8.27 6.99
N THR A 11 -8.65 8.69 7.42
CA THR A 11 -9.36 8.06 8.54
C THR A 11 -9.73 6.61 8.20
N LEU A 12 -10.06 6.33 6.94
CA LEU A 12 -10.41 4.99 6.49
C LEU A 12 -9.21 4.06 6.35
N LEU A 13 -7.98 4.60 6.27
CA LEU A 13 -6.79 3.77 6.07
C LEU A 13 -6.61 2.72 7.16
N SER A 14 -6.92 3.06 8.42
CA SER A 14 -6.79 2.09 9.51
C SER A 14 -7.75 0.92 9.34
N VAL A 15 -8.96 1.19 8.85
CA VAL A 15 -9.94 0.13 8.56
C VAL A 15 -9.46 -0.73 7.39
N LEU A 16 -8.91 -0.11 6.36
CA LEU A 16 -8.37 -0.84 5.21
C LEU A 16 -7.17 -1.69 5.61
N ASP A 17 -6.33 -1.21 6.51
CA ASP A 17 -5.21 -1.99 7.05
C ASP A 17 -5.71 -3.22 7.81
N ASP A 18 -6.74 -3.05 8.62
CA ASP A 18 -7.35 -4.17 9.36
C ASP A 18 -7.95 -5.20 8.39
N ALA A 19 -8.58 -4.73 7.33
CA ALA A 19 -9.12 -5.60 6.30
C ALA A 19 -8.01 -6.37 5.56
N ALA A 20 -6.91 -5.71 5.26
CA ALA A 20 -5.76 -6.37 4.62
C ALA A 20 -5.17 -7.45 5.52
N LEU A 21 -5.07 -7.18 6.82
CA LEU A 21 -4.59 -8.14 7.80
C LEU A 21 -5.53 -9.35 7.91
N ALA A 22 -6.84 -9.10 7.93
CA ALA A 22 -7.83 -10.17 7.95
C ALA A 22 -7.74 -11.04 6.70
N ARG A 23 -7.50 -10.41 5.54
CA ARG A 23 -7.32 -11.16 4.28
C ARG A 23 -6.09 -12.06 4.33
N GLU A 24 -4.98 -11.57 4.89
CA GLU A 24 -3.77 -12.37 5.08
C GLU A 24 -4.03 -13.62 5.92
N HIS A 25 -4.91 -13.51 6.91
CA HIS A 25 -5.21 -14.61 7.82
C HIS A 25 -6.36 -15.50 7.31
N GLY A 26 -6.86 -15.25 6.10
CA GLY A 26 -7.93 -16.03 5.53
C GLY A 26 -9.33 -15.74 6.07
N ASP A 27 -9.48 -14.66 6.86
CA ASP A 27 -10.75 -14.31 7.50
C ASP A 27 -11.73 -13.64 6.54
N LEU A 28 -11.29 -13.26 5.34
CA LEU A 28 -12.12 -12.61 4.34
C LEU A 28 -12.51 -13.54 3.18
N ASP A 29 -12.60 -14.83 3.45
CA ASP A 29 -13.14 -15.77 2.48
C ASP A 29 -14.67 -15.66 2.46
N GLY A 30 -15.26 -15.71 1.26
CA GLY A 30 -16.72 -15.66 1.12
C GLY A 30 -17.30 -14.24 1.12
N PRO A 31 -18.51 -14.03 1.67
CA PRO A 31 -19.23 -12.75 1.54
C PRO A 31 -18.51 -11.55 2.12
N ALA A 32 -17.79 -11.72 3.23
CA ALA A 32 -17.05 -10.59 3.84
C ALA A 32 -15.97 -10.09 2.92
N GLY A 33 -15.24 -10.98 2.24
CA GLY A 33 -14.23 -10.58 1.26
C GLY A 33 -14.82 -9.83 0.09
N THR A 34 -15.99 -10.25 -0.38
CA THR A 34 -16.68 -9.56 -1.47
C THR A 34 -17.06 -8.14 -1.08
N ILE A 35 -17.52 -7.94 0.16
CA ILE A 35 -17.88 -6.60 0.64
C ILE A 35 -16.64 -5.70 0.70
N VAL A 36 -15.52 -6.21 1.21
CA VAL A 36 -14.27 -5.46 1.28
C VAL A 36 -13.76 -5.11 -0.11
N ASP A 37 -13.80 -6.05 -1.04
CA ASP A 37 -13.39 -5.81 -2.43
C ASP A 37 -14.22 -4.71 -3.06
N LYS A 38 -15.52 -4.72 -2.81
CA LYS A 38 -16.41 -3.67 -3.32
C LYS A 38 -16.09 -2.31 -2.71
N LEU A 39 -15.77 -2.26 -1.43
CA LEU A 39 -15.37 -1.01 -0.77
C LEU A 39 -14.10 -0.46 -1.41
N GLU A 40 -13.08 -1.29 -1.57
CA GLU A 40 -11.82 -0.86 -2.18
C GLU A 40 -12.04 -0.36 -3.61
N GLN A 41 -12.83 -1.08 -4.40
CA GLN A 41 -13.13 -0.69 -5.78
C GLN A 41 -13.93 0.60 -5.84
N THR A 42 -14.87 0.80 -4.93
CA THR A 42 -15.68 2.01 -4.85
C THR A 42 -14.81 3.22 -4.54
N LEU A 43 -13.87 3.08 -3.61
CA LEU A 43 -12.95 4.16 -3.26
C LEU A 43 -12.01 4.50 -4.41
N ASP A 44 -11.54 3.50 -5.15
CA ASP A 44 -10.72 3.75 -6.34
C ASP A 44 -11.53 4.46 -7.44
N THR A 45 -12.70 3.94 -7.75
CA THR A 45 -13.53 4.48 -8.84
C THR A 45 -13.98 5.91 -8.59
N ASN A 46 -14.37 6.23 -7.35
CA ASN A 46 -14.97 7.53 -7.03
C ASN A 46 -13.96 8.56 -6.54
N PHE A 47 -12.86 8.15 -5.95
CA PHE A 47 -11.88 9.06 -5.34
C PHE A 47 -10.46 8.84 -5.82
N GLY A 48 -10.22 7.81 -6.62
CA GLY A 48 -8.88 7.47 -7.07
C GLY A 48 -7.97 6.97 -5.98
N LEU A 49 -8.53 6.40 -4.90
CA LEU A 49 -7.74 5.85 -3.80
C LEU A 49 -7.20 4.49 -4.18
N VAL A 50 -5.87 4.37 -4.27
CA VAL A 50 -5.19 3.16 -4.69
C VAL A 50 -4.16 2.76 -3.66
N ARG A 51 -4.20 1.49 -3.27
CA ARG A 51 -3.15 0.89 -2.44
C ARG A 51 -1.97 0.50 -3.33
N TYR A 52 -0.76 0.78 -2.89
CA TYR A 52 0.43 0.45 -3.67
C TYR A 52 1.54 -0.08 -2.77
N GLY A 53 2.57 -0.59 -3.43
CA GLY A 53 3.72 -1.21 -2.79
C GLY A 53 3.64 -2.71 -2.89
N ALA A 54 4.61 -3.32 -3.56
CA ALA A 54 4.67 -4.77 -3.71
C ALA A 54 6.13 -5.20 -3.75
N GLU A 55 6.40 -6.40 -3.29
CA GLU A 55 7.74 -6.98 -3.41
C GLU A 55 8.13 -7.07 -4.87
N GLY A 56 9.35 -6.69 -5.17
CA GLY A 56 9.86 -6.65 -6.54
C GLY A 56 9.70 -5.33 -7.25
N ASP A 57 8.87 -4.43 -6.72
CA ASP A 57 8.73 -3.08 -7.29
C ASP A 57 10.04 -2.30 -7.14
N GLU A 58 10.33 -1.43 -8.09
CA GLU A 58 11.47 -0.55 -8.01
C GLU A 58 11.27 0.45 -6.88
N PHE A 59 12.31 0.65 -6.06
CA PHE A 59 12.23 1.60 -4.95
C PHE A 59 12.19 3.04 -5.46
N ASP A 60 11.21 3.81 -4.99
CA ASP A 60 11.05 5.22 -5.32
C ASP A 60 10.93 6.01 -4.00
N PRO A 61 11.90 6.89 -3.69
CA PRO A 61 11.85 7.65 -2.43
C PRO A 61 10.63 8.53 -2.26
N GLU A 62 9.94 8.89 -3.35
CA GLU A 62 8.73 9.69 -3.28
C GLU A 62 7.50 8.87 -2.90
N LEU A 63 7.54 7.56 -3.13
CA LEU A 63 6.42 6.64 -2.89
C LEU A 63 6.64 5.74 -1.69
N HIS A 64 7.89 5.51 -1.31
CA HIS A 64 8.24 4.51 -0.33
C HIS A 64 9.07 5.09 0.80
N ASP A 65 8.84 4.57 2.00
CA ASP A 65 9.63 4.89 3.19
C ASP A 65 10.43 3.64 3.56
N ALA A 66 11.74 3.69 3.33
CA ALA A 66 12.63 2.56 3.57
C ALA A 66 13.00 2.48 5.04
N LEU A 67 12.54 1.43 5.71
CA LEU A 67 12.85 1.20 7.13
C LEU A 67 14.07 0.31 7.30
N MET A 68 14.38 -0.52 6.31
CA MET A 68 15.53 -1.42 6.31
C MET A 68 16.13 -1.46 4.93
N ASN A 69 17.45 -1.66 4.85
CA ASN A 69 18.15 -1.79 3.58
C ASN A 69 19.14 -2.95 3.69
N GLN A 70 19.02 -3.88 2.76
CA GLN A 70 19.92 -5.02 2.61
C GLN A 70 20.63 -4.92 1.27
N THR A 71 21.70 -5.66 1.12
CA THR A 71 22.40 -5.77 -0.17
C THR A 71 22.33 -7.20 -0.66
N SER A 72 22.31 -7.35 -1.99
CA SER A 72 22.29 -8.67 -2.63
C SER A 72 22.89 -8.60 -4.02
N PRO A 73 23.67 -9.62 -4.42
CA PRO A 73 24.17 -9.69 -5.79
C PRO A 73 23.09 -10.06 -6.81
N ASP A 74 21.91 -10.47 -6.33
CA ASP A 74 20.82 -10.96 -7.19
C ASP A 74 19.99 -9.84 -7.79
N VAL A 75 20.19 -8.58 -7.38
CA VAL A 75 19.43 -7.45 -7.89
C VAL A 75 20.35 -6.46 -8.60
N ASP A 76 19.84 -5.83 -9.65
CA ASP A 76 20.56 -4.84 -10.44
C ASP A 76 20.24 -3.42 -10.03
N THR A 77 19.09 -3.21 -9.39
CA THR A 77 18.61 -1.91 -8.93
C THR A 77 18.04 -2.05 -7.53
N GLN A 78 17.79 -0.93 -6.88
CA GLN A 78 17.10 -0.95 -5.60
C GLN A 78 15.65 -1.39 -5.79
N GLN A 79 15.26 -2.41 -5.05
CA GLN A 79 13.93 -3.00 -5.14
C GLN A 79 13.34 -3.19 -3.76
N ILE A 80 12.02 -3.30 -3.72
CA ILE A 80 11.32 -3.61 -2.48
C ILE A 80 11.47 -5.10 -2.18
N ALA A 81 12.16 -5.39 -1.08
CA ALA A 81 12.33 -6.77 -0.62
C ALA A 81 11.16 -7.25 0.23
N GLN A 82 10.55 -6.32 0.97
CA GLN A 82 9.46 -6.64 1.89
C GLN A 82 8.53 -5.46 2.02
N LEU A 83 7.23 -5.72 1.95
CA LEU A 83 6.22 -4.71 2.23
C LEU A 83 5.82 -4.82 3.69
N ILE A 84 6.13 -3.79 4.47
CA ILE A 84 5.82 -3.74 5.91
C ILE A 84 4.42 -3.15 6.12
N GLN A 85 4.13 -2.05 5.43
CA GLN A 85 2.82 -1.42 5.46
C GLN A 85 2.52 -0.84 4.08
N PRO A 86 1.35 -1.15 3.49
CA PRO A 86 1.04 -0.63 2.16
C PRO A 86 0.87 0.88 2.20
N GLY A 87 1.23 1.52 1.10
CA GLY A 87 0.96 2.93 0.89
C GLY A 87 -0.38 3.14 0.24
N TYR A 88 -0.86 4.36 0.32
CA TYR A 88 -2.09 4.78 -0.34
C TYR A 88 -1.87 6.10 -1.04
N ARG A 89 -2.40 6.21 -2.25
CA ARG A 89 -2.37 7.46 -3.01
C ARG A 89 -3.77 7.75 -3.55
N GLN A 90 -4.06 9.03 -3.69
CA GLN A 90 -5.27 9.52 -4.33
C GLN A 90 -4.83 10.22 -5.61
N GLY A 91 -5.03 9.54 -6.75
CA GLY A 91 -4.43 10.00 -7.99
C GLY A 91 -2.92 10.10 -7.85
N ASP A 92 -2.36 11.27 -8.09
CA ASP A 92 -0.92 11.53 -7.95
C ASP A 92 -0.50 11.95 -6.54
N LYS A 93 -1.46 12.13 -5.65
CA LYS A 93 -1.18 12.59 -4.28
C LYS A 93 -0.97 11.39 -3.36
N VAL A 94 0.22 11.29 -2.78
CA VAL A 94 0.52 10.25 -1.79
C VAL A 94 -0.11 10.67 -0.47
N ILE A 95 -1.04 9.84 0.04
CA ILE A 95 -1.65 10.07 1.34
C ILE A 95 -0.78 9.48 2.43
N ARG A 96 -0.24 8.28 2.17
CA ARG A 96 0.65 7.60 3.10
C ARG A 96 1.67 6.80 2.29
N PRO A 97 2.98 7.02 2.50
CA PRO A 97 3.98 6.24 1.77
C PRO A 97 3.95 4.77 2.21
N ALA A 98 4.32 3.88 1.31
CA ALA A 98 4.48 2.47 1.65
C ALA A 98 5.74 2.30 2.50
N ARG A 99 5.62 1.60 3.62
CA ARG A 99 6.76 1.28 4.47
C ARG A 99 7.33 -0.05 4.04
N VAL A 100 8.61 -0.05 3.70
CA VAL A 100 9.22 -1.18 3.03
C VAL A 100 10.60 -1.49 3.57
N GLY A 101 11.02 -2.73 3.36
CA GLY A 101 12.43 -3.10 3.42
C GLY A 101 12.95 -3.12 1.99
N VAL A 102 14.14 -2.57 1.77
CA VAL A 102 14.74 -2.41 0.45
C VAL A 102 15.93 -3.33 0.30
N VAL A 103 16.11 -3.88 -0.89
CA VAL A 103 17.32 -4.61 -1.26
C VAL A 103 18.03 -3.80 -2.37
N SER A 104 19.32 -3.58 -2.17
CA SER A 104 20.16 -2.80 -3.10
C SER A 104 21.21 -3.71 -3.71
N PRO A 105 21.75 -3.37 -4.90
CA PRO A 105 22.87 -4.10 -5.47
C PRO A 105 24.11 -4.03 -4.57
N GLU A 106 24.89 -5.09 -4.59
CA GLU A 106 26.20 -5.09 -3.93
C GLU A 106 27.21 -4.28 -4.70
#